data_b5b726247776a66f2c890ed0da13b867
#
_entry.id   b5b726247776a66f2c890ed0da13b867
#
_cell.length_a   1.000
_cell.length_b   1.000
_cell.length_c   1.000
_cell.angle_alpha   90.00
_cell.angle_beta   90.00
_cell.angle_gamma   90.00
#
_symmetry.space_group_name_H-M   'P 1'
#
loop_
_entity.id
_entity.type
_entity.pdbx_description
1 polymer ?
#
loop_
_entity_poly.entity_id
_entity_poly.type
_entity_poly.pdbx_seq_one_letter_code
_entity_poly.pdbx_strand_id
1 'polypeptide(L)'
;METLASLYNDHLAELQKRAREVLERNKLDALLIHSGELQKVFLDDHSYPFKVNAHFKAWVPVTSVPNCWLWIDGVNKPKLWFYSPVDYWHSVEPLPNSFWTKSLELMPLANADAIAQQLPPQRERVGYIGYAQQRARDLGIPSENINPKAVLNYLDFHRSIKTGYELACMREAQKTAVTGHRAAHEAFLSGMSEFDINLAYLTATGHRDTDVPYDNIVALNEHASVLHYTKLDHQPPAESLSFLIDAGAEYNGYAADLTRTYAAQSGSEFAHLVKDLNSEQLALIDTIKTGVRYTDYHVQMHQRIAKLLKNHKLVNGLSEEAMVETGITTPFLPHGLGHPLGLQVHDAAGFMQDEQGTHLAAPSKYPFLRCTRVLQPGMVLTIEPGLYFIESLLAPWRSGEFKQHFAWDRIDALKPYGGIRIEDNIVIHEKRIENMTRDLNLA
;
A
#
# COMPACT_ATOMS: atom_id res chain seq x y z
N MET A 1 14.07 -25.43 -1.82
CA MET A 1 13.46 -24.08 -1.87
C MET A 1 13.68 -23.50 -3.26
N GLU A 2 12.66 -23.04 -3.91
CA GLU A 2 12.80 -22.26 -5.14
C GLU A 2 13.63 -21.01 -4.88
N THR A 3 14.54 -20.71 -5.79
CA THR A 3 15.35 -19.48 -5.71
C THR A 3 14.55 -18.28 -6.23
N LEU A 4 14.86 -17.07 -5.76
CA LEU A 4 14.22 -15.86 -6.27
C LEU A 4 14.38 -15.73 -7.79
N ALA A 5 15.49 -16.20 -8.36
CA ALA A 5 15.72 -16.23 -9.79
C ALA A 5 14.76 -17.18 -10.54
N SER A 6 14.44 -18.35 -9.98
CA SER A 6 13.46 -19.28 -10.56
C SER A 6 12.08 -18.65 -10.56
N LEU A 7 11.64 -18.15 -9.40
CA LEU A 7 10.35 -17.46 -9.26
C LEU A 7 10.22 -16.27 -10.20
N TYR A 8 11.31 -15.53 -10.44
CA TYR A 8 11.31 -14.40 -11.37
C TYR A 8 11.12 -14.85 -12.82
N ASN A 9 11.70 -15.97 -13.24
CA ASN A 9 11.49 -16.50 -14.58
C ASN A 9 10.01 -16.89 -14.80
N ASP A 10 9.38 -17.52 -13.83
CA ASP A 10 7.95 -17.87 -13.89
C ASP A 10 7.07 -16.62 -13.90
N HIS A 11 7.45 -15.62 -13.12
CA HIS A 11 6.80 -14.31 -13.12
C HIS A 11 6.86 -13.63 -14.50
N LEU A 12 8.05 -13.59 -15.13
CA LEU A 12 8.20 -13.04 -16.48
C LEU A 12 7.39 -13.82 -17.52
N ALA A 13 7.31 -15.13 -17.41
CA ALA A 13 6.48 -15.94 -18.31
C ALA A 13 5.01 -15.58 -18.20
N GLU A 14 4.50 -15.36 -16.98
CA GLU A 14 3.12 -14.87 -16.77
C GLU A 14 2.92 -13.44 -17.31
N LEU A 15 3.87 -12.52 -17.07
CA LEU A 15 3.79 -11.16 -17.62
C LEU A 15 3.82 -11.14 -19.15
N GLN A 16 4.66 -11.97 -19.77
CA GLN A 16 4.72 -12.13 -21.23
C GLN A 16 3.41 -12.68 -21.79
N LYS A 17 2.77 -13.62 -21.10
CA LYS A 17 1.45 -14.13 -21.46
C LYS A 17 0.41 -13.00 -21.43
N ARG A 18 0.34 -12.25 -20.32
CA ARG A 18 -0.57 -11.10 -20.19
C ARG A 18 -0.29 -10.03 -21.25
N ALA A 19 0.97 -9.78 -21.57
CA ALA A 19 1.35 -8.85 -22.63
C ALA A 19 0.83 -9.30 -24.00
N ARG A 20 1.02 -10.57 -24.39
CA ARG A 20 0.46 -11.10 -25.66
C ARG A 20 -1.04 -10.90 -25.75
N GLU A 21 -1.76 -11.28 -24.69
CA GLU A 21 -3.21 -11.17 -24.65
C GLU A 21 -3.70 -9.71 -24.80
N VAL A 22 -3.09 -8.77 -24.08
CA VAL A 22 -3.51 -7.36 -24.15
C VAL A 22 -3.12 -6.70 -25.46
N LEU A 23 -1.97 -7.06 -26.04
CA LEU A 23 -1.54 -6.57 -27.35
C LEU A 23 -2.49 -7.03 -28.45
N GLU A 24 -2.84 -8.32 -28.48
CA GLU A 24 -3.77 -8.89 -29.46
C GLU A 24 -5.15 -8.22 -29.38
N ARG A 25 -5.71 -8.12 -28.16
CA ARG A 25 -7.03 -7.50 -27.92
C ARG A 25 -7.10 -6.05 -28.36
N ASN A 26 -6.00 -5.31 -28.26
CA ASN A 26 -5.93 -3.88 -28.58
C ASN A 26 -5.28 -3.59 -29.94
N LYS A 27 -4.94 -4.62 -30.72
CA LYS A 27 -4.28 -4.52 -32.03
C LYS A 27 -2.98 -3.71 -31.98
N LEU A 28 -2.22 -3.86 -30.92
CA LEU A 28 -0.92 -3.26 -30.70
C LEU A 28 0.17 -4.29 -31.03
N ASP A 29 1.32 -3.80 -31.47
CA ASP A 29 2.50 -4.61 -31.78
C ASP A 29 3.44 -4.70 -30.57
N ALA A 30 3.44 -3.68 -29.71
CA ALA A 30 4.27 -3.64 -28.50
C ALA A 30 3.72 -2.67 -27.44
N LEU A 31 4.18 -2.87 -26.19
CA LEU A 31 4.10 -1.87 -25.14
C LEU A 31 5.48 -1.23 -24.95
N LEU A 32 5.52 0.08 -24.83
CA LEU A 32 6.66 0.87 -24.41
C LEU A 32 6.36 1.45 -23.02
N ILE A 33 7.03 0.95 -21.98
CA ILE A 33 6.80 1.37 -20.61
C ILE A 33 7.99 2.21 -20.14
N HIS A 34 7.71 3.40 -19.62
CA HIS A 34 8.71 4.36 -19.16
C HIS A 34 8.81 4.34 -17.62
N SER A 35 10.02 4.30 -17.06
CA SER A 35 10.22 4.36 -15.62
C SER A 35 9.74 5.68 -14.99
N GLY A 36 9.78 6.76 -15.74
CA GLY A 36 9.45 8.13 -15.36
C GLY A 36 10.62 9.09 -15.51
N GLU A 37 10.38 10.35 -15.22
CA GLU A 37 11.35 11.45 -15.28
C GLU A 37 11.42 12.18 -13.94
N LEU A 38 12.57 12.78 -13.63
CA LEU A 38 12.70 13.68 -12.50
C LEU A 38 11.84 14.92 -12.72
N GLN A 39 11.01 15.26 -11.76
CA GLN A 39 10.21 16.48 -11.76
C GLN A 39 10.92 17.57 -10.96
N LYS A 40 11.28 18.67 -11.62
CA LYS A 40 11.91 19.83 -10.99
C LYS A 40 10.92 20.56 -10.07
N VAL A 41 11.43 21.06 -8.96
CA VAL A 41 10.72 22.04 -8.13
C VAL A 41 10.55 23.33 -8.92
N PHE A 42 9.46 24.04 -8.74
CA PHE A 42 9.14 25.25 -9.48
C PHE A 42 10.25 26.31 -9.34
N LEU A 43 10.83 26.73 -10.45
CA LEU A 43 11.93 27.70 -10.55
C LEU A 43 13.21 27.30 -9.77
N ASP A 44 13.44 25.99 -9.58
CA ASP A 44 14.60 25.44 -8.89
C ASP A 44 15.31 24.40 -9.79
N ASP A 45 16.59 24.17 -9.55
CA ASP A 45 17.36 23.09 -10.16
C ASP A 45 17.25 21.76 -9.38
N HIS A 46 16.68 21.79 -8.18
CA HIS A 46 16.36 20.61 -7.37
C HIS A 46 15.15 19.84 -7.90
N SER A 47 15.09 18.54 -7.64
CA SER A 47 13.98 17.68 -8.04
C SER A 47 13.21 17.16 -6.84
N TYR A 48 11.90 16.96 -7.00
CA TYR A 48 11.11 16.18 -6.04
C TYR A 48 11.62 14.74 -5.93
N PRO A 49 11.36 14.04 -4.80
CA PRO A 49 11.65 12.62 -4.68
C PRO A 49 11.04 11.82 -5.84
N PHE A 50 11.85 10.96 -6.45
CA PHE A 50 11.44 10.19 -7.61
C PHE A 50 10.90 8.82 -7.21
N LYS A 51 9.78 8.43 -7.77
CA LYS A 51 9.20 7.08 -7.66
C LYS A 51 8.99 6.51 -9.06
N VAL A 52 9.50 5.31 -9.27
CA VAL A 52 9.37 4.61 -10.56
C VAL A 52 7.92 4.15 -10.78
N ASN A 53 7.46 4.23 -12.03
CA ASN A 53 6.17 3.74 -12.49
C ASN A 53 5.94 2.27 -12.08
N ALA A 54 4.80 1.97 -11.48
CA ALA A 54 4.46 0.64 -11.00
C ALA A 54 4.41 -0.41 -12.13
N HIS A 55 3.90 -0.06 -13.32
CA HIS A 55 3.91 -0.96 -14.49
C HIS A 55 5.32 -1.27 -14.98
N PHE A 56 6.28 -0.36 -14.79
CA PHE A 56 7.69 -0.62 -15.06
C PHE A 56 8.29 -1.56 -14.01
N LYS A 57 8.07 -1.27 -12.72
CA LYS A 57 8.54 -2.10 -11.60
C LYS A 57 8.00 -3.54 -11.65
N ALA A 58 6.82 -3.74 -12.24
CA ALA A 58 6.27 -5.08 -12.43
C ALA A 58 7.20 -6.01 -13.24
N TRP A 59 7.95 -5.45 -14.19
CA TRP A 59 8.85 -6.22 -15.06
C TRP A 59 10.27 -6.32 -14.51
N VAL A 60 10.76 -5.26 -13.88
CA VAL A 60 12.15 -5.17 -13.43
C VAL A 60 12.25 -4.49 -12.06
N PRO A 61 13.06 -5.00 -11.14
CA PRO A 61 13.22 -4.43 -9.80
C PRO A 61 14.15 -3.20 -9.82
N VAL A 62 13.87 -2.25 -10.73
CA VAL A 62 14.54 -0.95 -10.81
C VAL A 62 13.62 0.08 -10.18
N THR A 63 13.99 0.57 -9.01
CA THR A 63 13.09 1.39 -8.15
C THR A 63 13.48 2.85 -8.05
N SER A 64 14.69 3.23 -8.55
CA SER A 64 15.25 4.57 -8.35
C SER A 64 15.77 5.26 -9.62
N VAL A 65 15.86 4.57 -10.77
CA VAL A 65 16.48 5.10 -11.98
C VAL A 65 15.43 5.70 -12.93
N PRO A 66 15.44 7.01 -13.18
CA PRO A 66 14.57 7.65 -14.17
C PRO A 66 15.02 7.33 -15.61
N ASN A 67 14.21 7.70 -16.57
CA ASN A 67 14.50 7.60 -18.00
C ASN A 67 14.87 6.21 -18.53
N CYS A 68 14.52 5.15 -17.80
CA CYS A 68 14.61 3.78 -18.29
C CYS A 68 13.38 3.44 -19.13
N TRP A 69 13.56 2.56 -20.15
CA TRP A 69 12.50 2.17 -21.06
C TRP A 69 12.42 0.67 -21.21
N LEU A 70 11.21 0.14 -21.22
CA LEU A 70 10.93 -1.27 -21.50
C LEU A 70 10.14 -1.39 -22.79
N TRP A 71 10.59 -2.24 -23.69
CA TRP A 71 9.87 -2.67 -24.87
C TRP A 71 9.43 -4.12 -24.73
N ILE A 72 8.15 -4.36 -24.90
CA ILE A 72 7.52 -5.66 -24.69
C ILE A 72 6.62 -5.94 -25.88
N ASP A 73 6.96 -6.95 -26.66
CA ASP A 73 6.19 -7.40 -27.83
C ASP A 73 5.44 -8.72 -27.55
N GLY A 74 5.55 -9.25 -26.35
CA GLY A 74 4.91 -10.49 -25.93
C GLY A 74 5.53 -11.77 -26.49
N VAL A 75 6.54 -11.71 -27.35
CA VAL A 75 7.18 -12.86 -28.03
C VAL A 75 8.65 -12.96 -27.68
N ASN A 76 9.40 -11.88 -27.88
CA ASN A 76 10.84 -11.83 -27.65
C ASN A 76 11.14 -11.51 -26.17
N LYS A 77 12.41 -11.66 -25.78
CA LYS A 77 12.86 -11.13 -24.48
C LYS A 77 12.54 -9.64 -24.37
N PRO A 78 11.98 -9.16 -23.27
CA PRO A 78 11.78 -7.72 -23.09
C PRO A 78 13.12 -6.99 -23.21
N LYS A 79 13.12 -5.84 -23.90
CA LYS A 79 14.29 -4.99 -24.01
C LYS A 79 14.24 -3.90 -22.96
N LEU A 80 15.31 -3.78 -22.19
CA LEU A 80 15.45 -2.71 -21.19
C LEU A 80 16.56 -1.76 -21.64
N TRP A 81 16.22 -0.54 -21.98
CA TRP A 81 17.17 0.55 -22.07
C TRP A 81 17.36 1.13 -20.67
N PHE A 82 18.52 0.85 -20.10
CA PHE A 82 18.87 1.30 -18.74
C PHE A 82 19.63 2.62 -18.82
N TYR A 83 19.08 3.66 -18.21
CA TYR A 83 19.67 4.99 -18.21
C TYR A 83 20.89 5.04 -17.30
N SER A 84 22.06 5.24 -17.88
CA SER A 84 23.37 5.34 -17.20
C SER A 84 24.21 6.39 -17.91
N PRO A 85 23.95 7.69 -17.69
CA PRO A 85 24.67 8.79 -18.32
C PRO A 85 26.09 8.91 -17.77
N VAL A 86 26.93 9.68 -18.47
CA VAL A 86 28.17 10.19 -17.88
C VAL A 86 27.83 11.47 -17.11
N ASP A 87 27.87 11.41 -15.80
CA ASP A 87 27.54 12.55 -14.91
C ASP A 87 28.62 12.66 -13.82
N TYR A 88 29.00 13.86 -13.47
CA TYR A 88 29.91 14.15 -12.36
C TYR A 88 29.22 14.95 -11.22
N TRP A 89 27.98 15.34 -11.44
CA TRP A 89 27.16 16.01 -10.42
C TRP A 89 26.38 15.04 -9.54
N HIS A 90 25.97 13.90 -10.12
CA HIS A 90 25.11 12.94 -9.45
C HIS A 90 25.73 11.55 -9.52
N SER A 91 25.44 10.73 -8.52
CA SER A 91 25.75 9.31 -8.58
C SER A 91 24.95 8.64 -9.69
N VAL A 92 25.62 7.92 -10.55
CA VAL A 92 25.02 7.19 -11.66
C VAL A 92 25.01 5.70 -11.33
N GLU A 93 23.83 5.10 -11.44
CA GLU A 93 23.70 3.65 -11.27
C GLU A 93 24.41 2.93 -12.44
N PRO A 94 25.31 1.98 -12.15
CA PRO A 94 25.95 1.19 -13.18
C PRO A 94 24.93 0.26 -13.84
N LEU A 95 25.26 -0.26 -15.03
CA LEU A 95 24.46 -1.31 -15.66
C LEU A 95 24.28 -2.49 -14.67
N PRO A 96 23.04 -2.90 -14.40
CA PRO A 96 22.78 -3.93 -13.42
C PRO A 96 23.35 -5.28 -13.86
N ASN A 97 23.90 -6.03 -12.89
CA ASN A 97 24.33 -7.40 -13.05
C ASN A 97 23.73 -8.23 -11.90
N SER A 98 22.49 -8.66 -12.05
CA SER A 98 21.72 -9.33 -11.01
C SER A 98 20.98 -10.54 -11.58
N PHE A 99 20.29 -11.30 -10.73
CA PHE A 99 19.59 -12.54 -11.09
C PHE A 99 18.58 -12.34 -12.24
N TRP A 100 17.98 -11.15 -12.34
CA TRP A 100 16.92 -10.84 -13.30
C TRP A 100 17.46 -10.38 -14.68
N THR A 101 18.69 -9.88 -14.77
CA THR A 101 19.23 -9.27 -16.00
C THR A 101 19.38 -10.24 -17.17
N LYS A 102 19.62 -11.53 -16.86
CA LYS A 102 19.77 -12.58 -17.89
C LYS A 102 18.47 -12.88 -18.64
N SER A 103 17.33 -12.52 -18.06
CA SER A 103 16.00 -12.77 -18.63
C SER A 103 15.53 -11.66 -19.56
N LEU A 104 16.33 -10.60 -19.73
CA LEU A 104 16.07 -9.42 -20.54
C LEU A 104 17.18 -9.20 -21.57
N GLU A 105 16.89 -8.39 -22.60
CA GLU A 105 17.89 -7.78 -23.46
C GLU A 105 18.23 -6.40 -22.88
N LEU A 106 19.39 -6.29 -22.22
CA LEU A 106 19.82 -5.08 -21.53
C LEU A 106 20.65 -4.18 -22.45
N MET A 107 20.20 -2.95 -22.66
CA MET A 107 20.82 -1.94 -23.51
C MET A 107 21.21 -0.72 -22.67
N PRO A 108 22.47 -0.21 -22.76
CA PRO A 108 22.84 1.03 -22.10
C PRO A 108 22.20 2.24 -22.81
N LEU A 109 21.74 3.22 -22.03
CA LEU A 109 21.22 4.49 -22.52
C LEU A 109 21.98 5.64 -21.85
N ALA A 110 22.95 6.20 -22.55
CA ALA A 110 23.81 7.28 -22.02
C ALA A 110 23.14 8.68 -22.11
N ASN A 111 22.14 8.83 -22.97
CA ASN A 111 21.38 10.07 -23.14
C ASN A 111 19.88 9.72 -23.25
N ALA A 112 19.06 10.36 -22.44
CA ALA A 112 17.60 10.10 -22.42
C ALA A 112 16.94 10.35 -23.80
N ASP A 113 17.42 11.32 -24.58
CA ASP A 113 16.86 11.64 -25.90
C ASP A 113 17.28 10.65 -26.98
N ALA A 114 18.35 9.89 -26.76
CA ALA A 114 18.83 8.89 -27.71
C ALA A 114 17.85 7.72 -27.90
N ILE A 115 16.88 7.56 -27.02
CA ILE A 115 15.84 6.51 -27.12
C ILE A 115 15.09 6.59 -28.46
N ALA A 116 14.85 7.78 -28.99
CA ALA A 116 14.15 7.99 -30.26
C ALA A 116 14.80 7.27 -31.45
N GLN A 117 16.13 7.14 -31.41
CA GLN A 117 16.95 6.51 -32.45
C GLN A 117 17.11 4.99 -32.27
N GLN A 118 16.84 4.50 -31.04
CA GLN A 118 17.01 3.09 -30.68
C GLN A 118 15.70 2.30 -30.77
N LEU A 119 14.56 2.99 -30.77
CA LEU A 119 13.25 2.38 -30.95
C LEU A 119 13.01 2.01 -32.42
N PRO A 120 12.19 0.97 -32.70
CA PRO A 120 11.71 0.68 -34.06
C PRO A 120 11.06 1.89 -34.72
N PRO A 121 11.21 2.06 -36.04
CA PRO A 121 10.67 3.25 -36.73
C PRO A 121 9.13 3.26 -36.82
N GLN A 122 8.49 2.09 -36.93
CA GLN A 122 7.02 1.98 -36.96
C GLN A 122 6.50 1.99 -35.53
N ARG A 123 5.74 3.03 -35.16
CA ARG A 123 5.23 3.23 -33.79
C ARG A 123 3.72 3.49 -33.72
N GLU A 124 3.04 3.39 -34.86
CA GLU A 124 1.60 3.63 -34.97
C GLU A 124 0.78 2.64 -34.15
N ARG A 125 1.35 1.46 -33.88
CA ARG A 125 0.73 0.39 -33.10
C ARG A 125 1.50 0.07 -31.83
N VAL A 126 2.13 1.08 -31.22
CA VAL A 126 2.81 0.95 -29.94
C VAL A 126 1.97 1.61 -28.86
N GLY A 127 1.66 0.86 -27.80
CA GLY A 127 1.03 1.40 -26.59
C GLY A 127 2.07 1.94 -25.63
N TYR A 128 1.95 3.19 -25.22
CA TYR A 128 2.82 3.80 -24.21
C TYR A 128 2.19 3.78 -22.83
N ILE A 129 2.98 3.44 -21.80
CA ILE A 129 2.56 3.52 -20.39
C ILE A 129 3.58 4.35 -19.61
N GLY A 130 3.14 5.50 -19.07
CA GLY A 130 3.99 6.37 -18.27
C GLY A 130 3.45 7.77 -18.06
N TYR A 131 4.16 8.54 -17.23
CA TYR A 131 3.80 9.93 -16.90
C TYR A 131 4.16 10.93 -17.99
N ALA A 132 5.26 10.70 -18.72
CA ALA A 132 5.84 11.62 -19.69
C ALA A 132 5.09 11.54 -21.03
N GLN A 133 3.80 11.89 -21.05
CA GLN A 133 2.96 11.79 -22.24
C GLN A 133 3.45 12.65 -23.40
N GLN A 134 4.05 13.82 -23.12
CA GLN A 134 4.60 14.67 -24.18
C GLN A 134 5.78 13.98 -24.87
N ARG A 135 6.67 13.34 -24.10
CA ARG A 135 7.78 12.54 -24.66
C ARG A 135 7.27 11.38 -25.54
N ALA A 136 6.18 10.75 -25.16
CA ALA A 136 5.56 9.72 -26.00
C ALA A 136 5.06 10.28 -27.33
N ARG A 137 4.44 11.47 -27.34
CA ARG A 137 4.04 12.18 -28.57
C ARG A 137 5.24 12.54 -29.43
N ASP A 138 6.33 13.05 -28.84
CA ASP A 138 7.57 13.41 -29.52
C ASP A 138 8.26 12.17 -30.13
N LEU A 139 8.04 10.99 -29.54
CA LEU A 139 8.47 9.71 -30.11
C LEU A 139 7.56 9.21 -31.26
N GLY A 140 6.51 9.93 -31.60
CA GLY A 140 5.58 9.58 -32.69
C GLY A 140 4.53 8.54 -32.30
N ILE A 141 4.26 8.34 -31.03
CA ILE A 141 3.19 7.45 -30.57
C ILE A 141 1.84 8.17 -30.66
N PRO A 142 0.82 7.57 -31.32
CA PRO A 142 -0.50 8.16 -31.43
C PRO A 142 -1.13 8.45 -30.07
N SER A 143 -1.89 9.54 -29.96
CA SER A 143 -2.48 9.99 -28.71
C SER A 143 -3.43 8.94 -28.08
N GLU A 144 -4.17 8.19 -28.89
CA GLU A 144 -5.04 7.10 -28.48
C GLU A 144 -4.29 5.90 -27.86
N ASN A 145 -3.01 5.77 -28.19
CA ASN A 145 -2.12 4.73 -27.68
C ASN A 145 -1.29 5.18 -26.46
N ILE A 146 -1.48 6.41 -25.98
CA ILE A 146 -0.82 6.91 -24.78
C ILE A 146 -1.70 6.60 -23.56
N ASN A 147 -1.23 5.73 -22.67
CA ASN A 147 -1.95 5.22 -21.49
C ASN A 147 -3.36 4.69 -21.87
N PRO A 148 -3.47 3.80 -22.87
CA PRO A 148 -4.77 3.36 -23.37
C PRO A 148 -5.56 2.64 -22.27
N LYS A 149 -6.74 3.13 -21.97
CA LYS A 149 -7.55 2.70 -20.81
C LYS A 149 -7.83 1.18 -20.82
N ALA A 150 -8.08 0.61 -21.99
CA ALA A 150 -8.34 -0.84 -22.11
C ALA A 150 -7.10 -1.68 -21.74
N VAL A 151 -5.91 -1.20 -22.09
CA VAL A 151 -4.63 -1.84 -21.70
C VAL A 151 -4.41 -1.72 -20.21
N LEU A 152 -4.56 -0.52 -19.64
CA LEU A 152 -4.38 -0.29 -18.21
C LEU A 152 -5.37 -1.10 -17.38
N ASN A 153 -6.66 -1.12 -17.75
CA ASN A 153 -7.67 -1.91 -17.04
C ASN A 153 -7.30 -3.40 -17.01
N TYR A 154 -6.90 -3.96 -18.14
CA TYR A 154 -6.47 -5.36 -18.20
C TYR A 154 -5.27 -5.63 -17.31
N LEU A 155 -4.22 -4.82 -17.43
CA LEU A 155 -2.99 -4.99 -16.64
C LEU A 155 -3.25 -4.80 -15.13
N ASP A 156 -3.99 -3.79 -14.74
CA ASP A 156 -4.31 -3.51 -13.34
C ASP A 156 -5.17 -4.61 -12.73
N PHE A 157 -6.17 -5.12 -13.47
CA PHE A 157 -7.00 -6.20 -12.97
C PHE A 157 -6.18 -7.46 -12.67
N HIS A 158 -5.29 -7.85 -13.60
CA HIS A 158 -4.45 -9.05 -13.45
C HIS A 158 -3.30 -8.84 -12.45
N ARG A 159 -2.79 -7.60 -12.27
CA ARG A 159 -1.77 -7.27 -11.26
C ARG A 159 -2.25 -7.50 -9.83
N SER A 160 -3.54 -7.47 -9.58
CA SER A 160 -4.09 -7.79 -8.27
C SER A 160 -3.83 -9.23 -7.83
N ILE A 161 -3.60 -10.16 -8.78
CA ILE A 161 -3.27 -11.56 -8.53
C ILE A 161 -1.75 -11.72 -8.58
N LYS A 162 -1.14 -11.91 -7.43
CA LYS A 162 0.31 -11.96 -7.24
C LYS A 162 0.89 -13.31 -7.66
N THR A 163 2.02 -13.27 -8.35
CA THR A 163 2.84 -14.44 -8.68
C THR A 163 3.70 -14.88 -7.49
N GLY A 164 4.35 -16.03 -7.59
CA GLY A 164 5.25 -16.51 -6.54
C GLY A 164 6.42 -15.55 -6.25
N TYR A 165 6.97 -14.90 -7.29
CA TYR A 165 8.02 -13.87 -7.15
C TYR A 165 7.52 -12.64 -6.37
N GLU A 166 6.36 -12.13 -6.73
CA GLU A 166 5.76 -10.96 -6.07
C GLU A 166 5.52 -11.25 -4.59
N LEU A 167 4.95 -12.41 -4.26
CA LEU A 167 4.74 -12.85 -2.88
C LEU A 167 6.07 -13.01 -2.12
N ALA A 168 7.13 -13.52 -2.77
CA ALA A 168 8.44 -13.60 -2.15
C ALA A 168 9.02 -12.22 -1.83
N CYS A 169 8.90 -11.25 -2.74
CA CYS A 169 9.33 -9.87 -2.50
C CYS A 169 8.53 -9.21 -1.37
N MET A 170 7.22 -9.40 -1.35
CA MET A 170 6.37 -8.85 -0.28
C MET A 170 6.72 -9.44 1.10
N ARG A 171 7.05 -10.74 1.18
CA ARG A 171 7.51 -11.35 2.45
C ARG A 171 8.84 -10.77 2.94
N GLU A 172 9.77 -10.43 2.03
CA GLU A 172 11.02 -9.74 2.41
C GLU A 172 10.74 -8.30 2.88
N ALA A 173 9.85 -7.56 2.21
CA ALA A 173 9.41 -6.25 2.68
C ALA A 173 8.77 -6.32 4.09
N GLN A 174 7.94 -7.34 4.35
CA GLN A 174 7.37 -7.59 5.68
C GLN A 174 8.44 -7.80 6.76
N LYS A 175 9.47 -8.60 6.49
CA LYS A 175 10.58 -8.82 7.45
C LYS A 175 11.28 -7.52 7.79
N THR A 176 11.54 -6.70 6.78
CA THR A 176 12.17 -5.40 6.96
C THR A 176 11.29 -4.47 7.80
N ALA A 177 9.99 -4.36 7.47
CA ALA A 177 9.04 -3.53 8.22
C ALA A 177 8.91 -4.00 9.68
N VAL A 178 8.80 -5.30 9.93
CA VAL A 178 8.73 -5.87 11.29
C VAL A 178 9.97 -5.52 12.12
N THR A 179 11.16 -5.52 11.49
CA THR A 179 12.40 -5.11 12.17
C THR A 179 12.32 -3.64 12.58
N GLY A 180 11.82 -2.76 11.69
CA GLY A 180 11.59 -1.35 12.00
C GLY A 180 10.57 -1.13 13.12
N HIS A 181 9.43 -1.85 13.08
CA HIS A 181 8.40 -1.77 14.12
C HIS A 181 8.93 -2.15 15.51
N ARG A 182 9.78 -3.17 15.61
CA ARG A 182 10.41 -3.55 16.89
C ARG A 182 11.33 -2.46 17.39
N ALA A 183 12.18 -1.89 16.55
CA ALA A 183 13.05 -0.79 16.93
C ALA A 183 12.27 0.46 17.36
N ALA A 184 11.19 0.79 16.65
CA ALA A 184 10.31 1.89 17.03
C ALA A 184 9.61 1.66 18.37
N HIS A 185 9.16 0.44 18.65
CA HIS A 185 8.58 0.10 19.95
C HIS A 185 9.58 0.22 21.10
N GLU A 186 10.82 -0.25 20.90
CA GLU A 186 11.92 -0.06 21.89
C GLU A 186 12.22 1.41 22.13
N ALA A 187 12.23 2.24 21.09
CA ALA A 187 12.42 3.68 21.18
C ALA A 187 11.28 4.35 21.97
N PHE A 188 10.03 3.96 21.72
CA PHE A 188 8.86 4.40 22.52
C PHE A 188 9.02 4.06 24.01
N LEU A 189 9.38 2.81 24.33
CA LEU A 189 9.59 2.39 25.71
C LEU A 189 10.75 3.15 26.40
N SER A 190 11.67 3.70 25.62
CA SER A 190 12.77 4.55 26.10
C SER A 190 12.37 6.02 26.26
N GLY A 191 11.10 6.38 25.98
CA GLY A 191 10.59 7.74 26.15
C GLY A 191 11.05 8.71 25.07
N MET A 192 11.37 8.23 23.86
CA MET A 192 11.82 9.05 22.74
C MET A 192 10.67 9.87 22.12
N SER A 193 11.02 10.94 21.40
CA SER A 193 10.09 11.75 20.61
C SER A 193 9.59 11.00 19.38
N GLU A 194 8.51 11.47 18.74
CA GLU A 194 7.99 10.90 17.49
C GLU A 194 9.06 10.93 16.39
N PHE A 195 9.81 12.02 16.31
CA PHE A 195 10.92 12.16 15.37
C PHE A 195 12.02 11.12 15.62
N ASP A 196 12.46 10.93 16.87
CA ASP A 196 13.51 9.96 17.20
C ASP A 196 13.04 8.51 17.02
N ILE A 197 11.77 8.22 17.29
CA ILE A 197 11.14 6.92 17.01
C ILE A 197 11.13 6.63 15.49
N ASN A 198 10.79 7.63 14.66
CA ASN A 198 10.88 7.52 13.21
C ASN A 198 12.32 7.25 12.75
N LEU A 199 13.31 7.95 13.31
CA LEU A 199 14.72 7.69 13.00
C LEU A 199 15.16 6.28 13.41
N ALA A 200 14.68 5.76 14.54
CA ALA A 200 14.95 4.38 14.95
C ALA A 200 14.36 3.37 13.94
N TYR A 201 13.14 3.61 13.46
CA TYR A 201 12.51 2.81 12.39
C TYR A 201 13.36 2.82 11.11
N LEU A 202 13.67 4.00 10.58
CA LEU A 202 14.45 4.16 9.35
C LEU A 202 15.85 3.53 9.46
N THR A 203 16.51 3.69 10.59
CA THR A 203 17.82 3.09 10.87
C THR A 203 17.74 1.56 10.84
N ALA A 204 16.73 0.98 11.49
CA ALA A 204 16.57 -0.47 11.58
C ALA A 204 16.18 -1.11 10.25
N THR A 205 15.40 -0.41 9.41
CA THR A 205 15.02 -0.88 8.08
C THR A 205 16.10 -0.62 7.02
N GLY A 206 17.05 0.30 7.28
CA GLY A 206 18.02 0.74 6.30
C GLY A 206 17.43 1.58 5.17
N HIS A 207 16.21 2.11 5.33
CA HIS A 207 15.56 2.99 4.37
C HIS A 207 15.87 4.45 4.69
N ARG A 208 16.05 5.25 3.64
CA ARG A 208 15.96 6.71 3.76
C ARG A 208 14.47 7.09 3.84
N ASP A 209 14.19 8.28 4.29
CA ASP A 209 12.84 8.84 4.33
C ASP A 209 12.13 8.82 2.97
N THR A 210 12.89 8.97 1.88
CA THR A 210 12.38 8.91 0.50
C THR A 210 12.24 7.48 -0.07
N ASP A 211 12.79 6.46 0.59
CA ASP A 211 12.77 5.07 0.13
C ASP A 211 11.56 4.29 0.64
N VAL A 212 10.97 4.73 1.77
CA VAL A 212 9.76 4.10 2.31
C VAL A 212 8.61 4.16 1.31
N PRO A 213 7.70 3.16 1.31
CA PRO A 213 6.58 3.13 0.36
C PRO A 213 5.59 4.29 0.55
N TYR A 214 5.46 4.80 1.77
CA TYR A 214 4.65 5.96 2.16
C TYR A 214 5.27 6.63 3.40
N ASP A 215 4.89 7.87 3.68
CA ASP A 215 5.38 8.62 4.83
C ASP A 215 4.96 7.92 6.13
N ASN A 216 5.92 7.60 6.99
CA ASN A 216 5.65 6.93 8.25
C ASN A 216 4.75 7.79 9.14
N ILE A 217 3.75 7.17 9.76
CA ILE A 217 2.92 7.75 10.80
C ILE A 217 3.47 7.25 12.13
N VAL A 218 4.00 8.15 12.93
CA VAL A 218 4.50 7.89 14.28
C VAL A 218 3.81 8.88 15.21
N ALA A 219 2.84 8.40 15.96
CA ALA A 219 1.95 9.26 16.73
C ALA A 219 1.93 8.85 18.20
N LEU A 220 2.24 9.80 19.08
CA LEU A 220 2.12 9.65 20.51
C LEU A 220 0.82 10.29 21.00
N ASN A 221 0.13 9.63 21.91
CA ASN A 221 -1.05 10.14 22.60
C ASN A 221 -2.18 10.57 21.62
N GLU A 222 -2.75 11.76 21.81
CA GLU A 222 -3.84 12.31 20.99
C GLU A 222 -3.48 12.49 19.51
N HIS A 223 -2.20 12.53 19.14
CA HIS A 223 -1.80 12.61 17.73
C HIS A 223 -2.28 11.39 16.93
N ALA A 224 -2.47 10.23 17.57
CA ALA A 224 -3.06 9.05 16.93
C ALA A 224 -4.53 9.23 16.51
N SER A 225 -5.19 10.33 16.88
CA SER A 225 -6.52 10.71 16.37
C SER A 225 -6.47 11.34 14.97
N VAL A 226 -5.29 11.72 14.48
CA VAL A 226 -5.07 12.23 13.13
C VAL A 226 -4.61 11.06 12.24
N LEU A 227 -5.50 10.57 11.36
CA LEU A 227 -5.29 9.31 10.64
C LEU A 227 -4.02 9.28 9.78
N HIS A 228 -3.62 10.43 9.20
CA HIS A 228 -2.38 10.58 8.43
C HIS A 228 -1.48 11.63 9.11
N TYR A 229 -1.06 11.34 10.34
CA TYR A 229 -0.19 12.21 11.12
C TYR A 229 1.27 12.02 10.72
N THR A 230 1.85 13.03 10.07
CA THR A 230 3.24 13.00 9.55
C THR A 230 4.12 14.14 10.09
N LYS A 231 3.63 14.88 11.10
CA LYS A 231 4.35 16.06 11.61
C LYS A 231 5.63 15.72 12.38
N LEU A 232 5.62 14.63 13.14
CA LEU A 232 6.75 14.10 13.92
C LEU A 232 7.33 15.13 14.91
N ASP A 233 6.69 15.30 16.05
CA ASP A 233 7.18 16.23 17.07
C ASP A 233 8.57 15.82 17.58
N HIS A 234 9.47 16.82 17.72
CA HIS A 234 10.85 16.63 18.16
C HIS A 234 11.03 16.53 19.69
N GLN A 235 10.00 16.83 20.44
CA GLN A 235 10.01 16.72 21.90
C GLN A 235 9.03 15.62 22.32
N PRO A 236 9.43 14.72 23.23
CA PRO A 236 8.51 13.76 23.78
C PRO A 236 7.43 14.47 24.60
N PRO A 237 6.20 13.92 24.68
CA PRO A 237 5.17 14.45 25.56
C PRO A 237 5.61 14.35 27.04
N ALA A 238 5.04 15.19 27.92
CA ALA A 238 5.32 15.14 29.35
C ALA A 238 4.98 13.78 29.98
N GLU A 239 3.95 13.11 29.44
CA GLU A 239 3.55 11.76 29.77
C GLU A 239 3.18 11.01 28.49
N SER A 240 3.82 9.87 28.25
CA SER A 240 3.47 8.97 27.15
C SER A 240 2.36 8.04 27.62
N LEU A 241 1.20 8.13 26.98
CA LEU A 241 0.01 7.32 27.26
C LEU A 241 -0.14 6.16 26.26
N SER A 242 0.09 6.46 24.96
CA SER A 242 -0.06 5.56 23.84
C SER A 242 0.92 5.86 22.72
N PHE A 243 1.14 4.86 21.88
CA PHE A 243 1.98 4.96 20.69
C PHE A 243 1.31 4.20 19.54
N LEU A 244 1.08 4.89 18.44
CA LEU A 244 0.64 4.31 17.18
C LEU A 244 1.76 4.50 16.15
N ILE A 245 2.16 3.42 15.51
CA ILE A 245 3.05 3.43 14.35
C ILE A 245 2.37 2.74 13.17
N ASP A 246 2.32 3.45 12.03
CA ASP A 246 1.92 2.95 10.74
C ASP A 246 3.06 3.23 9.78
N ALA A 247 3.80 2.18 9.45
CA ALA A 247 5.04 2.28 8.71
C ALA A 247 5.33 1.01 7.93
N GLY A 248 5.75 1.18 6.69
CA GLY A 248 6.03 0.11 5.76
C GLY A 248 7.48 0.07 5.29
N ALA A 249 7.80 -0.97 4.54
CA ALA A 249 9.07 -1.12 3.86
C ALA A 249 8.86 -1.58 2.42
N GLU A 250 9.88 -1.44 1.59
CA GLU A 250 9.86 -1.88 0.20
C GLU A 250 10.98 -2.89 -0.06
N TYR A 251 10.69 -3.91 -0.87
CA TYR A 251 11.69 -4.82 -1.41
C TYR A 251 11.42 -5.10 -2.89
N ASN A 252 12.39 -4.79 -3.75
CA ASN A 252 12.26 -4.93 -5.22
C ASN A 252 11.02 -4.23 -5.80
N GLY A 253 10.57 -3.13 -5.19
CA GLY A 253 9.41 -2.36 -5.62
C GLY A 253 8.08 -2.80 -5.00
N TYR A 254 8.05 -3.85 -4.19
CA TYR A 254 6.85 -4.35 -3.51
C TYR A 254 6.79 -3.86 -2.08
N ALA A 255 5.64 -3.37 -1.67
CA ALA A 255 5.43 -2.76 -0.35
C ALA A 255 4.96 -3.77 0.71
N ALA A 256 5.31 -3.47 1.95
CA ALA A 256 4.62 -3.88 3.17
C ALA A 256 3.92 -2.67 3.78
N ASP A 257 2.82 -2.90 4.48
CA ASP A 257 1.99 -1.88 5.13
C ASP A 257 1.50 -2.39 6.48
N LEU A 258 2.03 -1.85 7.57
CA LEU A 258 1.82 -2.37 8.91
C LEU A 258 1.47 -1.27 9.89
N THR A 259 0.46 -1.50 10.72
CA THR A 259 0.17 -0.63 11.87
C THR A 259 0.14 -1.41 13.17
N ARG A 260 0.71 -0.82 14.22
CA ARG A 260 0.60 -1.28 15.62
C ARG A 260 0.29 -0.12 16.55
N THR A 261 -0.49 -0.41 17.57
CA THR A 261 -0.77 0.52 18.67
C THR A 261 -0.38 -0.10 19.99
N TYR A 262 0.29 0.66 20.83
CA TYR A 262 0.76 0.25 22.14
C TYR A 262 0.25 1.21 23.22
N ALA A 263 -0.08 0.67 24.39
CA ALA A 263 -0.37 1.45 25.58
C ALA A 263 0.86 1.50 26.48
N ALA A 264 1.19 2.66 27.02
CA ALA A 264 2.33 2.79 27.95
C ALA A 264 2.09 2.00 29.26
N GLN A 265 0.82 1.91 29.72
CA GLN A 265 0.43 1.16 30.91
C GLN A 265 -0.39 -0.09 30.50
N SER A 266 0.19 -1.27 30.69
CA SER A 266 -0.41 -2.56 30.29
C SER A 266 -1.75 -2.90 30.95
N GLY A 267 -2.04 -2.35 32.14
CA GLY A 267 -3.29 -2.55 32.88
C GLY A 267 -4.36 -1.48 32.64
N SER A 268 -4.12 -0.50 31.77
CA SER A 268 -5.06 0.57 31.48
C SER A 268 -6.29 0.09 30.70
N GLU A 269 -7.38 0.84 30.76
CA GLU A 269 -8.56 0.59 29.93
C GLU A 269 -8.21 0.64 28.43
N PHE A 270 -7.35 1.55 28.02
CA PHE A 270 -6.87 1.65 26.66
C PHE A 270 -6.09 0.39 26.22
N ALA A 271 -5.23 -0.16 27.08
CA ALA A 271 -4.53 -1.42 26.81
C ALA A 271 -5.49 -2.59 26.59
N HIS A 272 -6.58 -2.66 27.34
CA HIS A 272 -7.63 -3.66 27.14
C HIS A 272 -8.34 -3.47 25.79
N LEU A 273 -8.64 -2.22 25.38
CA LEU A 273 -9.21 -1.92 24.06
C LEU A 273 -8.28 -2.34 22.92
N VAL A 274 -6.98 -2.04 23.02
CA VAL A 274 -5.97 -2.48 22.05
C VAL A 274 -5.97 -4.00 21.91
N LYS A 275 -5.90 -4.71 23.03
CA LYS A 275 -5.91 -6.18 23.05
C LYS A 275 -7.18 -6.76 22.44
N ASP A 276 -8.34 -6.20 22.76
CA ASP A 276 -9.62 -6.72 22.30
C ASP A 276 -9.84 -6.41 20.81
N LEU A 277 -9.43 -5.22 20.31
CA LEU A 277 -9.46 -4.92 18.89
C LEU A 277 -8.53 -5.85 18.10
N ASN A 278 -7.34 -6.13 18.63
CA ASN A 278 -6.42 -7.11 18.05
C ASN A 278 -7.06 -8.50 17.96
N SER A 279 -7.76 -8.93 18.97
CA SER A 279 -8.46 -10.22 18.98
C SER A 279 -9.60 -10.27 17.96
N GLU A 280 -10.34 -9.17 17.80
CA GLU A 280 -11.44 -9.09 16.82
C GLU A 280 -10.90 -9.00 15.38
N GLN A 281 -9.73 -8.35 15.14
CA GLN A 281 -9.06 -8.36 13.85
C GLN A 281 -8.67 -9.79 13.45
N LEU A 282 -7.99 -10.53 14.34
CA LEU A 282 -7.58 -11.91 14.08
C LEU A 282 -8.78 -12.81 13.84
N ALA A 283 -9.82 -12.69 14.68
CA ALA A 283 -11.06 -13.44 14.53
C ALA A 283 -11.80 -13.09 13.20
N LEU A 284 -11.67 -11.88 12.69
CA LEU A 284 -12.17 -11.53 11.35
C LEU A 284 -11.34 -12.22 10.27
N ILE A 285 -10.01 -12.14 10.35
CA ILE A 285 -9.09 -12.77 9.38
C ILE A 285 -9.36 -14.26 9.24
N ASP A 286 -9.65 -14.97 10.34
CA ASP A 286 -9.99 -16.39 10.35
C ASP A 286 -11.29 -16.71 9.59
N THR A 287 -12.18 -15.73 9.38
CA THR A 287 -13.40 -15.89 8.58
C THR A 287 -13.23 -15.64 7.10
N ILE A 288 -12.09 -15.02 6.70
CA ILE A 288 -11.86 -14.61 5.31
C ILE A 288 -11.69 -15.84 4.42
N LYS A 289 -12.35 -15.82 3.26
CA LYS A 289 -12.28 -16.87 2.25
C LYS A 289 -12.52 -16.33 0.84
N THR A 290 -12.11 -17.10 -0.14
CA THR A 290 -12.37 -16.82 -1.56
C THR A 290 -13.85 -16.78 -1.87
N GLY A 291 -14.25 -16.02 -2.90
CA GLY A 291 -15.63 -15.94 -3.38
C GLY A 291 -16.52 -14.97 -2.58
N VAL A 292 -16.05 -14.43 -1.47
CA VAL A 292 -16.77 -13.43 -0.67
C VAL A 292 -16.29 -12.02 -1.06
N ARG A 293 -17.19 -11.07 -1.02
CA ARG A 293 -16.90 -9.68 -1.35
C ARG A 293 -16.22 -8.96 -0.17
N TYR A 294 -15.20 -8.16 -0.44
CA TYR A 294 -14.45 -7.47 0.63
C TYR A 294 -15.33 -6.51 1.46
N THR A 295 -16.34 -5.91 0.85
CA THR A 295 -17.34 -5.08 1.55
C THR A 295 -18.04 -5.81 2.69
N ASP A 296 -18.25 -7.12 2.55
CA ASP A 296 -18.94 -7.92 3.57
C ASP A 296 -18.09 -8.04 4.85
N TYR A 297 -16.77 -8.13 4.69
CA TYR A 297 -15.83 -8.13 5.82
C TYR A 297 -15.73 -6.76 6.49
N HIS A 298 -15.84 -5.68 5.71
CA HIS A 298 -15.94 -4.34 6.29
C HIS A 298 -17.18 -4.18 7.19
N VAL A 299 -18.34 -4.66 6.72
CA VAL A 299 -19.58 -4.67 7.54
C VAL A 299 -19.41 -5.55 8.78
N GLN A 300 -18.83 -6.74 8.64
CA GLN A 300 -18.54 -7.62 9.79
C GLN A 300 -17.60 -6.94 10.80
N MET A 301 -16.63 -6.12 10.34
CA MET A 301 -15.77 -5.37 11.27
C MET A 301 -16.55 -4.31 12.02
N HIS A 302 -17.50 -3.60 11.39
CA HIS A 302 -18.39 -2.68 12.11
C HIS A 302 -19.25 -3.41 13.17
N GLN A 303 -19.70 -4.63 12.91
CA GLN A 303 -20.39 -5.46 13.94
C GLN A 303 -19.47 -5.78 15.12
N ARG A 304 -18.19 -6.09 14.84
CA ARG A 304 -17.18 -6.34 15.88
C ARG A 304 -16.83 -5.07 16.67
N ILE A 305 -16.75 -3.91 16.01
CA ILE A 305 -16.63 -2.61 16.69
C ILE A 305 -17.84 -2.35 17.59
N ALA A 306 -19.08 -2.61 17.15
CA ALA A 306 -20.27 -2.48 17.98
C ALA A 306 -20.18 -3.36 19.23
N LYS A 307 -19.74 -4.60 19.10
CA LYS A 307 -19.48 -5.52 20.22
C LYS A 307 -18.43 -4.96 21.20
N LEU A 308 -17.31 -4.40 20.69
CA LEU A 308 -16.29 -3.76 21.53
C LEU A 308 -16.86 -2.55 22.28
N LEU A 309 -17.56 -1.65 21.59
CA LEU A 309 -18.18 -0.47 22.20
C LEU A 309 -19.13 -0.85 23.33
N LYS A 310 -19.90 -1.92 23.14
CA LYS A 310 -20.81 -2.44 24.18
C LYS A 310 -20.07 -3.08 25.36
N ASN A 311 -19.10 -3.95 25.10
CA ASN A 311 -18.34 -4.66 26.14
C ASN A 311 -17.56 -3.69 27.03
N HIS A 312 -16.97 -2.65 26.43
CA HIS A 312 -16.26 -1.59 27.14
C HIS A 312 -17.20 -0.48 27.65
N LYS A 313 -18.53 -0.67 27.53
CA LYS A 313 -19.55 0.29 28.00
C LYS A 313 -19.37 1.71 27.47
N LEU A 314 -18.83 1.85 26.26
CA LEU A 314 -18.69 3.14 25.56
C LEU A 314 -20.01 3.55 24.89
N VAL A 315 -20.81 2.54 24.47
CA VAL A 315 -22.17 2.71 23.96
C VAL A 315 -23.07 1.70 24.66
N ASN A 316 -24.24 2.13 25.12
CA ASN A 316 -25.17 1.34 25.95
C ASN A 316 -26.61 1.43 25.41
N GLY A 317 -27.44 0.45 25.75
CA GLY A 317 -28.89 0.47 25.49
C GLY A 317 -29.29 0.21 24.03
N LEU A 318 -28.35 -0.30 23.19
CA LEU A 318 -28.60 -0.71 21.81
C LEU A 318 -28.05 -2.11 21.55
N SER A 319 -28.64 -2.82 20.58
CA SER A 319 -28.06 -4.04 20.05
C SER A 319 -26.89 -3.69 19.11
N GLU A 320 -26.02 -4.65 18.85
CA GLU A 320 -24.88 -4.49 17.93
C GLU A 320 -25.35 -4.17 16.52
N GLU A 321 -26.44 -4.81 16.06
CA GLU A 321 -27.08 -4.57 14.78
C GLU A 321 -27.61 -3.13 14.69
N ALA A 322 -28.31 -2.66 15.73
CA ALA A 322 -28.84 -1.30 15.79
C ALA A 322 -27.71 -0.23 15.76
N MET A 323 -26.58 -0.49 16.42
CA MET A 323 -25.40 0.40 16.35
C MET A 323 -24.83 0.50 14.93
N VAL A 324 -24.80 -0.61 14.21
CA VAL A 324 -24.33 -0.63 12.82
C VAL A 324 -25.37 0.05 11.92
N GLU A 325 -26.65 -0.26 12.03
CA GLU A 325 -27.70 0.30 11.17
C GLU A 325 -27.82 1.83 11.32
N THR A 326 -27.77 2.33 12.55
CA THR A 326 -27.82 3.77 12.86
C THR A 326 -26.53 4.53 12.53
N GLY A 327 -25.41 3.82 12.26
CA GLY A 327 -24.11 4.40 11.97
C GLY A 327 -23.32 4.84 13.21
N ILE A 328 -23.72 4.47 14.42
CA ILE A 328 -23.00 4.77 15.68
C ILE A 328 -21.55 4.28 15.66
N THR A 329 -21.25 3.24 14.90
CA THR A 329 -19.90 2.68 14.78
C THR A 329 -18.99 3.53 13.85
N THR A 330 -19.54 4.38 12.99
CA THR A 330 -18.77 5.11 11.98
C THR A 330 -17.82 6.18 12.54
N PRO A 331 -18.15 6.94 13.60
CA PRO A 331 -17.19 7.87 14.18
C PRO A 331 -16.00 7.18 14.86
N PHE A 332 -16.13 5.91 15.22
CA PHE A 332 -15.06 5.11 15.83
C PHE A 332 -14.22 4.36 14.79
N LEU A 333 -14.80 3.98 13.64
CA LEU A 333 -14.10 3.39 12.49
C LEU A 333 -14.48 4.17 11.22
N PRO A 334 -13.84 5.34 10.97
CA PRO A 334 -14.23 6.22 9.89
C PRO A 334 -13.63 5.86 8.52
N HIS A 335 -12.62 4.99 8.47
CA HIS A 335 -11.94 4.58 7.23
C HIS A 335 -12.34 3.16 6.79
N GLY A 336 -11.82 2.73 5.65
CA GLY A 336 -12.03 1.36 5.15
C GLY A 336 -11.32 0.30 6.01
N LEU A 337 -11.78 -0.94 5.89
CA LEU A 337 -11.10 -2.09 6.55
C LEU A 337 -9.71 -2.35 5.97
N GLY A 338 -9.42 -1.84 4.77
CA GLY A 338 -8.15 -2.03 4.09
C GLY A 338 -8.27 -1.92 2.57
N HIS A 339 -7.21 -2.32 1.89
CA HIS A 339 -7.03 -2.14 0.46
C HIS A 339 -6.14 -3.24 -0.15
N PRO A 340 -6.13 -3.39 -1.50
CA PRO A 340 -5.10 -4.18 -2.17
C PRO A 340 -3.71 -3.59 -1.92
N LEU A 341 -2.71 -4.49 -1.82
CA LEU A 341 -1.32 -4.14 -1.60
C LEU A 341 -0.42 -4.83 -2.64
N GLY A 342 0.67 -4.17 -3.04
CA GLY A 342 1.62 -4.74 -4.01
C GLY A 342 2.73 -3.78 -4.41
N LEU A 343 2.83 -3.47 -5.69
CA LEU A 343 3.76 -2.47 -6.26
C LEU A 343 3.42 -1.03 -5.84
N GLN A 344 2.22 -0.81 -5.38
CA GLN A 344 1.75 0.40 -4.74
C GLN A 344 1.15 0.03 -3.39
N VAL A 345 1.19 0.93 -2.42
CA VAL A 345 0.58 0.74 -1.11
C VAL A 345 -0.93 0.58 -1.27
N HIS A 346 -1.60 1.57 -1.82
CA HIS A 346 -2.96 1.42 -2.32
C HIS A 346 -2.88 0.89 -3.75
N ASP A 347 -2.82 -0.44 -3.89
CA ASP A 347 -2.59 -1.07 -5.20
C ASP A 347 -3.83 -1.00 -6.08
N ALA A 348 -3.62 -1.17 -7.38
CA ALA A 348 -4.66 -1.08 -8.41
C ALA A 348 -5.77 -2.11 -8.22
N ALA A 349 -6.88 -1.87 -8.92
CA ALA A 349 -8.01 -2.79 -9.10
C ALA A 349 -8.91 -3.02 -7.86
N GLY A 350 -8.79 -2.27 -6.76
CA GLY A 350 -9.65 -2.42 -5.58
C GLY A 350 -11.15 -2.31 -5.88
N PHE A 351 -11.53 -1.52 -6.87
CA PHE A 351 -12.92 -1.31 -7.30
C PHE A 351 -13.30 -2.03 -8.60
N MET A 352 -12.36 -2.71 -9.25
CA MET A 352 -12.60 -3.39 -10.52
C MET A 352 -13.30 -4.73 -10.33
N GLN A 353 -14.36 -4.99 -11.09
CA GLN A 353 -15.09 -6.25 -11.07
C GLN A 353 -14.62 -7.22 -12.16
N ASP A 354 -14.04 -6.68 -13.23
CA ASP A 354 -13.53 -7.41 -14.39
C ASP A 354 -12.34 -6.69 -15.04
N GLU A 355 -11.73 -7.34 -16.02
CA GLU A 355 -10.58 -6.82 -16.78
C GLU A 355 -10.94 -5.71 -17.78
N GLN A 356 -12.23 -5.45 -18.01
CA GLN A 356 -12.73 -4.30 -18.78
C GLN A 356 -12.75 -3.02 -17.95
N GLY A 357 -12.57 -3.15 -16.64
CA GLY A 357 -12.56 -2.04 -15.70
C GLY A 357 -13.95 -1.62 -15.23
N THR A 358 -14.91 -2.55 -15.21
CA THR A 358 -16.22 -2.32 -14.59
C THR A 358 -15.99 -1.92 -13.13
N HIS A 359 -16.42 -0.69 -12.79
CA HIS A 359 -16.18 -0.08 -11.49
C HIS A 359 -17.38 -0.30 -10.55
N LEU A 360 -17.13 -0.87 -9.37
CA LEU A 360 -18.09 -0.92 -8.28
C LEU A 360 -17.62 0.02 -7.17
N ALA A 361 -18.30 1.15 -7.03
CA ALA A 361 -17.96 2.14 -6.00
C ALA A 361 -18.18 1.59 -4.59
N ALA A 362 -17.49 2.18 -3.61
CA ALA A 362 -17.75 1.94 -2.20
C ALA A 362 -19.20 2.31 -1.85
N PRO A 363 -19.86 1.57 -0.94
CA PRO A 363 -21.19 1.93 -0.45
C PRO A 363 -21.20 3.35 0.14
N SER A 364 -22.28 4.11 -0.11
CA SER A 364 -22.40 5.49 0.39
C SER A 364 -22.25 5.63 1.91
N LYS A 365 -22.59 4.58 2.66
CA LYS A 365 -22.41 4.49 4.10
C LYS A 365 -20.92 4.38 4.50
N TYR A 366 -20.07 3.86 3.61
CA TYR A 366 -18.65 3.60 3.84
C TYR A 366 -17.80 4.18 2.70
N PRO A 367 -17.83 5.52 2.50
CA PRO A 367 -17.27 6.15 1.30
C PRO A 367 -15.73 6.02 1.20
N PHE A 368 -15.06 5.75 2.31
CA PHE A 368 -13.60 5.61 2.38
C PHE A 368 -13.11 4.17 2.23
N LEU A 369 -14.00 3.20 2.00
CA LEU A 369 -13.60 1.83 1.70
C LEU A 369 -12.88 1.79 0.34
N ARG A 370 -11.69 1.15 0.28
CA ARG A 370 -10.83 1.12 -0.91
C ARG A 370 -10.86 -0.20 -1.67
N CYS A 371 -11.68 -1.16 -1.26
CA CYS A 371 -11.82 -2.43 -1.94
C CYS A 371 -13.29 -2.90 -1.91
N THR A 372 -13.82 -3.20 -3.10
CA THR A 372 -15.17 -3.77 -3.27
C THR A 372 -15.14 -5.08 -4.06
N ARG A 373 -13.95 -5.63 -4.34
CA ARG A 373 -13.78 -6.85 -5.11
C ARG A 373 -14.29 -8.08 -4.38
N VAL A 374 -14.66 -9.09 -5.17
CA VAL A 374 -14.76 -10.48 -4.71
C VAL A 374 -13.34 -11.04 -4.57
N LEU A 375 -13.05 -11.63 -3.42
CA LEU A 375 -11.72 -12.14 -3.10
C LEU A 375 -11.39 -13.38 -3.92
N GLN A 376 -10.18 -13.40 -4.47
CA GLN A 376 -9.65 -14.47 -5.31
C GLN A 376 -8.28 -14.92 -4.79
N PRO A 377 -7.89 -16.19 -5.04
CA PRO A 377 -6.54 -16.66 -4.72
C PRO A 377 -5.47 -15.80 -5.41
N GLY A 378 -4.39 -15.54 -4.69
CA GLY A 378 -3.29 -14.68 -5.14
C GLY A 378 -3.45 -13.19 -4.82
N MET A 379 -4.61 -12.75 -4.33
CA MET A 379 -4.76 -11.37 -3.84
C MET A 379 -3.99 -11.17 -2.53
N VAL A 380 -3.42 -9.98 -2.39
CA VAL A 380 -2.83 -9.49 -1.14
C VAL A 380 -3.57 -8.23 -0.72
N LEU A 381 -3.92 -8.18 0.55
CA LEU A 381 -4.77 -7.14 1.13
C LEU A 381 -4.24 -6.74 2.51
N THR A 382 -4.49 -5.50 2.91
CA THR A 382 -4.41 -5.09 4.30
C THR A 382 -5.72 -5.41 5.03
N ILE A 383 -5.63 -5.66 6.34
CA ILE A 383 -6.75 -5.73 7.28
C ILE A 383 -6.40 -4.84 8.46
N GLU A 384 -6.98 -3.64 8.48
CA GLU A 384 -6.55 -2.52 9.32
C GLU A 384 -7.70 -1.90 10.14
N PRO A 385 -8.44 -2.66 10.96
CA PRO A 385 -9.45 -2.03 11.79
C PRO A 385 -8.86 -0.99 12.73
N GLY A 386 -9.63 0.07 12.97
CA GLY A 386 -9.30 1.11 13.93
C GLY A 386 -10.44 1.36 14.91
N LEU A 387 -10.10 1.98 16.05
CA LEU A 387 -11.06 2.51 17.01
C LEU A 387 -10.52 3.85 17.53
N TYR A 388 -11.16 4.95 17.12
CA TYR A 388 -10.65 6.31 17.34
C TYR A 388 -11.57 7.16 18.19
N PHE A 389 -10.98 8.14 18.89
CA PHE A 389 -11.68 9.12 19.73
C PHE A 389 -11.53 10.54 19.14
N ILE A 390 -11.98 10.70 17.88
CA ILE A 390 -11.84 11.94 17.09
C ILE A 390 -13.00 12.89 17.39
N GLU A 391 -12.72 14.02 18.05
CA GLU A 391 -13.77 14.97 18.47
C GLU A 391 -14.60 15.49 17.30
N SER A 392 -14.01 15.81 16.14
CA SER A 392 -14.76 16.29 14.98
C SER A 392 -15.78 15.30 14.44
N LEU A 393 -15.55 14.00 14.63
CA LEU A 393 -16.49 12.93 14.26
C LEU A 393 -17.50 12.62 15.37
N LEU A 394 -17.13 12.80 16.63
CA LEU A 394 -17.98 12.54 17.80
C LEU A 394 -18.91 13.73 18.12
N ALA A 395 -18.49 14.98 17.86
CA ALA A 395 -19.24 16.18 18.21
C ALA A 395 -20.69 16.19 17.67
N PRO A 396 -20.99 15.78 16.42
CA PRO A 396 -22.37 15.70 15.94
C PRO A 396 -23.27 14.77 16.77
N TRP A 397 -22.70 13.71 17.34
CA TRP A 397 -23.41 12.72 18.15
C TRP A 397 -23.74 13.22 19.55
N ARG A 398 -22.99 14.22 20.07
CA ARG A 398 -23.23 14.82 21.39
C ARG A 398 -24.58 15.54 21.49
N SER A 399 -25.10 16.04 20.37
CA SER A 399 -26.39 16.72 20.28
C SER A 399 -27.44 15.94 19.47
N GLY A 400 -27.08 14.80 18.91
CA GLY A 400 -27.93 13.96 18.07
C GLY A 400 -28.97 13.15 18.85
N GLU A 401 -29.86 12.49 18.10
CA GLU A 401 -30.92 11.62 18.61
C GLU A 401 -30.39 10.49 19.52
N PHE A 402 -29.19 9.98 19.24
CA PHE A 402 -28.58 8.85 19.94
C PHE A 402 -27.65 9.26 21.08
N LYS A 403 -27.57 10.56 21.46
CA LYS A 403 -26.60 11.09 22.45
C LYS A 403 -26.61 10.37 23.79
N GLN A 404 -27.78 9.89 24.22
CA GLN A 404 -27.99 9.22 25.52
C GLN A 404 -27.38 7.81 25.56
N HIS A 405 -27.04 7.23 24.41
CA HIS A 405 -26.42 5.91 24.31
C HIS A 405 -24.91 5.93 24.50
N PHE A 406 -24.26 7.10 24.32
CA PHE A 406 -22.81 7.25 24.47
C PHE A 406 -22.45 7.53 25.95
N ALA A 407 -21.47 6.83 26.45
CA ALA A 407 -20.86 7.09 27.77
C ALA A 407 -19.80 8.20 27.64
N TRP A 408 -20.25 9.45 27.47
CA TRP A 408 -19.37 10.58 27.13
C TRP A 408 -18.20 10.76 28.09
N ASP A 409 -18.37 10.62 29.39
CA ASP A 409 -17.30 10.73 30.38
C ASP A 409 -16.18 9.73 30.13
N ARG A 410 -16.53 8.49 29.72
CA ARG A 410 -15.55 7.45 29.40
C ARG A 410 -14.86 7.71 28.06
N ILE A 411 -15.64 8.14 27.06
CA ILE A 411 -15.09 8.51 25.74
C ILE A 411 -14.13 9.66 25.89
N ASP A 412 -14.48 10.69 26.67
CA ASP A 412 -13.60 11.84 26.91
C ASP A 412 -12.35 11.47 27.69
N ALA A 413 -12.39 10.51 28.60
CA ALA A 413 -11.23 9.98 29.31
C ALA A 413 -10.28 9.21 28.37
N LEU A 414 -10.76 8.67 27.25
CA LEU A 414 -9.95 7.95 26.26
C LEU A 414 -9.41 8.86 25.13
N LYS A 415 -9.92 10.07 24.97
CA LYS A 415 -9.44 11.01 23.93
C LYS A 415 -7.94 11.32 24.00
N PRO A 416 -7.31 11.48 25.18
CA PRO A 416 -5.86 11.69 25.26
C PRO A 416 -5.02 10.58 24.64
N TYR A 417 -5.56 9.37 24.48
CA TYR A 417 -4.89 8.25 23.81
C TYR A 417 -5.02 8.30 22.28
N GLY A 418 -5.85 9.18 21.72
CA GLY A 418 -6.07 9.41 20.29
C GLY A 418 -6.87 8.31 19.61
N GLY A 419 -6.31 7.13 19.47
CA GLY A 419 -6.98 6.02 18.80
C GLY A 419 -6.09 4.77 18.66
N ILE A 420 -6.70 3.74 18.10
CA ILE A 420 -6.07 2.44 17.86
C ILE A 420 -6.20 2.12 16.38
N ARG A 421 -5.11 1.65 15.75
CA ARG A 421 -5.11 0.94 14.48
C ARG A 421 -4.20 -0.27 14.58
N ILE A 422 -4.66 -1.38 14.06
CA ILE A 422 -3.89 -2.64 14.01
C ILE A 422 -4.05 -3.17 12.60
N GLU A 423 -2.93 -3.33 11.90
CA GLU A 423 -2.92 -3.66 10.48
C GLU A 423 -2.00 -4.82 10.19
N ASP A 424 -2.52 -5.81 9.51
CA ASP A 424 -1.80 -6.96 9.00
C ASP A 424 -1.94 -7.07 7.48
N ASN A 425 -0.92 -7.61 6.83
CA ASN A 425 -0.98 -7.97 5.42
C ASN A 425 -1.28 -9.45 5.26
N ILE A 426 -2.31 -9.75 4.48
CA ILE A 426 -2.75 -11.14 4.26
C ILE A 426 -2.67 -11.53 2.79
N VAL A 427 -2.36 -12.80 2.53
CA VAL A 427 -2.47 -13.43 1.21
C VAL A 427 -3.68 -14.35 1.19
N ILE A 428 -4.51 -14.19 0.19
CA ILE A 428 -5.62 -15.11 -0.08
C ILE A 428 -5.08 -16.30 -0.86
N HIS A 429 -5.10 -17.49 -0.27
CA HIS A 429 -4.86 -18.74 -0.97
C HIS A 429 -6.19 -19.48 -1.21
N GLU A 430 -6.19 -20.53 -2.03
CA GLU A 430 -7.41 -21.29 -2.32
C GLU A 430 -8.10 -21.87 -1.08
N LYS A 431 -7.32 -22.33 -0.11
CA LYS A 431 -7.83 -23.07 1.07
C LYS A 431 -7.40 -22.50 2.41
N ARG A 432 -6.60 -21.43 2.43
CA ARG A 432 -6.11 -20.80 3.66
C ARG A 432 -5.87 -19.31 3.44
N ILE A 433 -5.82 -18.59 4.52
CA ILE A 433 -5.27 -17.23 4.58
C ILE A 433 -3.86 -17.33 5.18
N GLU A 434 -2.90 -16.66 4.57
CA GLU A 434 -1.57 -16.44 5.12
C GLU A 434 -1.55 -15.04 5.72
N ASN A 435 -1.19 -14.90 6.99
CA ASN A 435 -0.97 -13.60 7.60
C ASN A 435 0.53 -13.33 7.64
N MET A 436 1.05 -12.63 6.61
CA MET A 436 2.48 -12.35 6.45
C MET A 436 3.08 -11.62 7.65
N THR A 437 2.26 -10.86 8.38
CA THR A 437 2.70 -10.04 9.52
C THR A 437 2.83 -10.90 10.78
N ARG A 438 1.80 -11.69 11.09
CA ARG A 438 1.77 -12.54 12.30
C ARG A 438 2.73 -13.72 12.20
N ASP A 439 2.97 -14.21 11.01
CA ASP A 439 3.96 -15.27 10.76
C ASP A 439 5.39 -14.86 11.15
N LEU A 440 5.64 -13.54 11.31
CA LEU A 440 6.89 -12.95 11.80
C LEU A 440 6.86 -12.60 13.30
N ASN A 441 5.83 -13.04 14.03
CA ASN A 441 5.65 -12.78 15.46
C ASN A 441 5.67 -11.27 15.82
N LEU A 442 5.08 -10.42 15.00
CA LEU A 442 4.74 -9.05 15.37
C LEU A 442 3.36 -9.07 16.03
N ALA A 443 3.35 -8.98 17.36
CA ALA A 443 2.13 -9.02 18.16
C ALA A 443 1.30 -7.75 18.01
#